data_4b461cef3a8d1e5978a89b0626f9e53d
#
_entry.id   4b461cef3a8d1e5978a89b0626f9e53d
#
_cell.length_a   1.000
_cell.length_b   1.000
_cell.length_c   1.000
_cell.angle_alpha   90.00
_cell.angle_beta   90.00
_cell.angle_gamma   90.00
#
_symmetry.space_group_name_H-M   'P 1'
#
loop_
_entity.id
_entity.type
_entity.pdbx_description
1 polymer ?
#
loop_
_entity_poly.entity_id
_entity_poly.type
_entity_poly.pdbx_seq_one_letter_code
_entity_poly.pdbx_strand_id
1 'polypeptide(L)'
;QRTMIALSQNLKRLVAALSVGQILTFGVIADPTTDQIEALKQQIQALTEKVDALEQAHNTLAAKQTNAPFITAGANGFSLQSADGDFILKLSGFAQVDARDYVRSAPGGKDEFTIRRMRAIASGSVYHDFEYYLQTDFAALDTATTTNDSFLQDAYVNIHHWDGLQFQIGKMKEPVSMEVLPLDQYLWFLERGFPTELAPNRDVGVEIHGTLWNGALVYQTGAFNGVPDGGSGDAEVADNDKDAVARAIVAPFKNTQIDALQNFAFGLGSSFGFQAGTATPTFATVARQTFFSYSNTVSETRQHLRLDPQGSYYWGPFCAYWEYAISDEKFKVPMPGKLPGKFRQNYFENTGWDVVGSWYLTGESNVFGKLPAVEHPFRFDGSSWGAFQLAARFGQISLDPAAFPYYATSTSARGATSWSLALNWYLNHNVKCILEYDQTYFDGGSRTPGHVTANDEMALQGRLQFGF
;
A
#
# COMPACT_ATOMS: atom_id res chain seq x y z
N GLN A 1 -0.17 -19.61 -34.50
CA GLN A 1 -0.10 -21.09 -34.30
C GLN A 1 -0.95 -21.86 -35.31
N ARG A 2 -2.22 -21.50 -35.56
CA ARG A 2 -3.09 -22.20 -36.53
C ARG A 2 -2.58 -22.12 -38.00
N THR A 3 -1.91 -21.05 -38.38
CA THR A 3 -1.39 -20.82 -39.74
C THR A 3 -0.14 -21.66 -40.03
N MET A 4 0.72 -21.91 -39.05
CA MET A 4 1.91 -22.75 -39.19
C MET A 4 1.59 -24.26 -39.30
N ILE A 5 0.59 -24.74 -38.57
CA ILE A 5 0.15 -26.14 -38.64
C ILE A 5 -0.46 -26.46 -40.02
N ALA A 6 -1.17 -25.50 -40.60
CA ALA A 6 -1.73 -25.64 -41.96
C ALA A 6 -0.63 -25.68 -43.04
N LEU A 7 0.47 -24.96 -42.87
CA LEU A 7 1.61 -25.01 -43.81
C LEU A 7 2.35 -26.36 -43.76
N SER A 8 2.53 -26.94 -42.57
CA SER A 8 3.20 -28.25 -42.39
C SER A 8 2.40 -29.39 -43.01
N GLN A 9 1.07 -29.39 -42.86
CA GLN A 9 0.20 -30.40 -43.45
C GLN A 9 0.13 -30.29 -44.99
N ASN A 10 0.18 -29.08 -45.53
CA ASN A 10 0.19 -28.88 -46.97
C ASN A 10 1.53 -29.30 -47.63
N LEU A 11 2.66 -29.10 -46.92
CA LEU A 11 3.97 -29.54 -47.40
C LEU A 11 4.08 -31.08 -47.42
N LYS A 12 3.55 -31.79 -46.43
CA LYS A 12 3.49 -33.26 -46.42
C LYS A 12 2.60 -33.83 -47.52
N ARG A 13 1.51 -33.16 -47.90
CA ARG A 13 0.65 -33.53 -49.03
C ARG A 13 1.32 -33.28 -50.39
N LEU A 14 2.14 -32.24 -50.50
CA LEU A 14 2.90 -31.94 -51.74
C LEU A 14 4.01 -32.96 -51.98
N VAL A 15 4.73 -33.40 -50.95
CA VAL A 15 5.78 -34.42 -51.04
C VAL A 15 5.18 -35.80 -51.35
N ALA A 16 4.00 -36.15 -50.79
CA ALA A 16 3.28 -37.41 -51.08
C ALA A 16 2.69 -37.43 -52.50
N ALA A 17 2.29 -36.27 -53.05
CA ALA A 17 1.73 -36.17 -54.41
C ALA A 17 2.77 -36.28 -55.50
N LEU A 18 4.05 -35.96 -55.22
CA LEU A 18 5.16 -36.08 -56.15
C LEU A 18 5.73 -37.51 -56.28
N SER A 19 5.34 -38.42 -55.35
CA SER A 19 5.86 -39.80 -55.34
C SER A 19 4.97 -40.84 -56.04
N VAL A 20 3.80 -40.49 -56.60
CA VAL A 20 2.83 -41.44 -57.16
C VAL A 20 2.58 -41.32 -58.64
N GLY A 21 3.21 -40.38 -59.31
CA GLY A 21 2.94 -40.19 -60.75
C GLY A 21 4.17 -40.38 -61.68
N GLN A 22 4.54 -41.58 -62.01
CA GLN A 22 4.99 -42.01 -63.33
C GLN A 22 5.69 -43.39 -63.30
N ILE A 23 4.93 -44.41 -63.50
CA ILE A 23 5.42 -45.65 -64.05
C ILE A 23 4.72 -45.81 -65.41
N LEU A 24 5.38 -45.46 -66.47
CA LEU A 24 5.07 -45.97 -67.82
C LEU A 24 6.40 -46.27 -68.55
N THR A 25 6.52 -47.51 -68.86
CA THR A 25 7.50 -48.22 -69.66
C THR A 25 8.13 -47.44 -70.80
N PHE A 26 9.51 -47.51 -70.90
CA PHE A 26 10.22 -47.74 -72.15
C PHE A 26 11.66 -48.19 -71.88
N GLY A 27 12.15 -49.04 -72.69
CA GLY A 27 13.34 -49.80 -73.00
C GLY A 27 14.70 -49.34 -72.46
N VAL A 28 15.49 -50.38 -72.25
CA VAL A 28 16.86 -50.41 -71.78
C VAL A 28 17.79 -49.53 -72.63
N ILE A 29 18.31 -48.50 -72.05
CA ILE A 29 19.62 -47.89 -72.32
C ILE A 29 20.13 -47.50 -70.91
N ALA A 30 21.38 -47.90 -70.62
CA ALA A 30 22.04 -47.49 -69.35
C ALA A 30 22.25 -45.97 -69.44
N ASP A 31 21.38 -45.24 -68.73
CA ASP A 31 21.25 -43.80 -68.78
C ASP A 31 21.74 -43.18 -67.43
N PRO A 32 22.59 -42.15 -67.48
CA PRO A 32 23.09 -41.43 -66.32
C PRO A 32 22.00 -40.83 -65.47
N THR A 33 20.75 -40.86 -65.91
CA THR A 33 19.56 -40.40 -65.16
C THR A 33 19.18 -41.30 -64.01
N THR A 34 19.49 -42.62 -64.05
CA THR A 34 19.12 -43.56 -62.96
C THR A 34 19.95 -43.30 -61.70
N ASP A 35 21.26 -43.01 -61.87
CA ASP A 35 22.11 -42.65 -60.70
C ASP A 35 21.75 -41.29 -60.11
N GLN A 36 21.30 -40.35 -60.92
CA GLN A 36 20.79 -39.08 -60.46
C GLN A 36 19.49 -39.21 -59.73
N ILE A 37 18.57 -40.07 -60.14
CA ILE A 37 17.30 -40.35 -59.43
C ILE A 37 17.58 -41.05 -58.13
N GLU A 38 18.52 -41.96 -58.01
CA GLU A 38 18.90 -42.64 -56.80
C GLU A 38 19.53 -41.65 -55.79
N ALA A 39 20.43 -40.77 -56.29
CA ALA A 39 21.04 -39.71 -55.52
C ALA A 39 19.97 -38.69 -54.99
N LEU A 40 18.97 -38.33 -55.79
CA LEU A 40 17.86 -37.48 -55.39
C LEU A 40 16.98 -38.16 -54.35
N LYS A 41 16.68 -39.44 -54.45
CA LYS A 41 15.96 -40.21 -53.48
C LYS A 41 16.69 -40.23 -52.13
N GLN A 42 18.02 -40.46 -52.15
CA GLN A 42 18.81 -40.41 -50.92
C GLN A 42 18.83 -39.00 -50.28
N GLN A 43 18.89 -37.94 -51.10
CA GLN A 43 18.79 -36.57 -50.62
C GLN A 43 17.40 -36.26 -50.00
N ILE A 44 16.33 -36.72 -50.65
CA ILE A 44 14.97 -36.59 -50.14
C ILE A 44 14.82 -37.32 -48.80
N GLN A 45 15.35 -38.54 -48.71
CA GLN A 45 15.30 -39.31 -47.46
C GLN A 45 16.10 -38.63 -46.34
N ALA A 46 17.32 -38.15 -46.61
CA ALA A 46 18.14 -37.43 -45.67
C ALA A 46 17.50 -36.08 -45.23
N LEU A 47 16.81 -35.41 -46.16
CA LEU A 47 16.04 -34.18 -45.84
C LEU A 47 14.81 -34.49 -44.99
N THR A 48 14.12 -35.60 -45.28
CA THR A 48 12.95 -36.02 -44.47
C THR A 48 13.37 -36.37 -43.04
N GLU A 49 14.46 -37.12 -42.85
CA GLU A 49 15.03 -37.43 -41.54
C GLU A 49 15.45 -36.17 -40.78
N LYS A 50 16.03 -35.17 -41.46
CA LYS A 50 16.36 -33.87 -40.87
C LYS A 50 15.10 -33.09 -40.45
N VAL A 51 14.05 -33.08 -41.25
CA VAL A 51 12.79 -32.43 -40.95
C VAL A 51 12.14 -33.08 -39.72
N ASP A 52 12.10 -34.40 -39.67
CA ASP A 52 11.54 -35.12 -38.52
C ASP A 52 12.35 -34.87 -37.23
N ALA A 53 13.67 -34.83 -37.33
CA ALA A 53 14.54 -34.47 -36.18
C ALA A 53 14.34 -33.03 -35.72
N LEU A 54 14.16 -32.06 -36.64
CA LEU A 54 13.87 -30.67 -36.31
C LEU A 54 12.46 -30.52 -35.73
N GLU A 55 11.48 -31.26 -36.25
CA GLU A 55 10.12 -31.27 -35.65
C GLU A 55 10.14 -31.84 -34.24
N GLN A 56 10.86 -32.93 -33.97
CA GLN A 56 11.04 -33.49 -32.65
C GLN A 56 11.76 -32.51 -31.69
N ALA A 57 12.84 -31.90 -32.16
CA ALA A 57 13.57 -30.89 -31.39
C ALA A 57 12.68 -29.67 -31.08
N HIS A 58 11.91 -29.21 -32.07
CA HIS A 58 10.95 -28.12 -31.88
C HIS A 58 9.84 -28.46 -30.89
N ASN A 59 9.26 -29.66 -31.01
CA ASN A 59 8.23 -30.12 -30.09
C ASN A 59 8.78 -30.31 -28.67
N THR A 60 10.02 -30.76 -28.51
CA THR A 60 10.69 -30.90 -27.23
C THR A 60 11.00 -29.53 -26.60
N LEU A 61 11.43 -28.55 -27.42
CA LEU A 61 11.65 -27.17 -26.96
C LEU A 61 10.34 -26.49 -26.62
N ALA A 62 9.31 -26.68 -27.42
CA ALA A 62 7.97 -26.14 -27.13
C ALA A 62 7.38 -26.73 -25.82
N ALA A 63 7.54 -28.04 -25.58
CA ALA A 63 7.12 -28.69 -24.36
C ALA A 63 7.95 -28.22 -23.15
N LYS A 64 9.24 -27.94 -23.28
CA LYS A 64 10.08 -27.33 -22.25
C LYS A 64 9.67 -25.88 -21.97
N GLN A 65 9.30 -25.11 -22.99
CA GLN A 65 8.83 -23.73 -22.84
C GLN A 65 7.47 -23.65 -22.15
N THR A 66 6.55 -24.59 -22.40
CA THR A 66 5.25 -24.65 -21.72
C THR A 66 5.37 -25.03 -20.24
N ASN A 67 6.45 -25.68 -19.83
CA ASN A 67 6.71 -26.07 -18.44
C ASN A 67 7.75 -25.18 -17.73
N ALA A 68 8.28 -24.17 -18.41
CA ALA A 68 9.22 -23.24 -17.78
C ALA A 68 8.48 -22.18 -16.97
N PRO A 69 8.97 -21.81 -15.78
CA PRO A 69 8.41 -20.71 -15.02
C PRO A 69 8.58 -19.39 -15.79
N PHE A 70 7.62 -18.49 -15.62
CA PHE A 70 7.69 -17.13 -16.17
C PHE A 70 8.39 -16.22 -15.17
N ILE A 71 9.42 -15.52 -15.65
CA ILE A 71 10.13 -14.49 -14.87
C ILE A 71 9.90 -13.17 -15.56
N THR A 72 9.42 -12.19 -14.81
CA THR A 72 9.25 -10.81 -15.29
C THR A 72 9.99 -9.83 -14.41
N ALA A 73 10.46 -8.75 -15.01
CA ALA A 73 11.03 -7.60 -14.30
C ALA A 73 10.49 -6.33 -14.93
N GLY A 74 10.08 -5.37 -14.12
CA GLY A 74 9.49 -4.13 -14.61
C GLY A 74 9.21 -3.12 -13.51
N ALA A 75 8.42 -2.12 -13.81
CA ALA A 75 8.09 -1.03 -12.90
C ALA A 75 7.39 -1.48 -11.60
N ASN A 76 6.78 -2.66 -11.59
CA ASN A 76 6.12 -3.24 -10.42
C ASN A 76 6.98 -4.30 -9.71
N GLY A 77 8.30 -4.27 -9.90
CA GLY A 77 9.26 -5.20 -9.30
C GLY A 77 9.52 -6.45 -10.14
N PHE A 78 9.83 -7.54 -9.45
CA PHE A 78 10.16 -8.82 -10.04
C PHE A 78 9.04 -9.82 -9.76
N SER A 79 8.73 -10.68 -10.72
CA SER A 79 7.75 -11.76 -10.52
C SER A 79 8.30 -13.07 -11.06
N LEU A 80 8.11 -14.12 -10.28
CA LEU A 80 8.32 -15.52 -10.65
C LEU A 80 6.95 -16.21 -10.58
N GLN A 81 6.54 -16.86 -11.66
CA GLN A 81 5.29 -17.59 -11.77
C GLN A 81 5.53 -18.98 -12.32
N SER A 82 4.94 -20.02 -11.72
CA SER A 82 4.96 -21.36 -12.25
C SER A 82 4.24 -21.45 -13.60
N ALA A 83 4.55 -22.47 -14.38
CA ALA A 83 3.99 -22.62 -15.72
C ALA A 83 2.45 -22.84 -15.72
N ASP A 84 1.91 -23.47 -14.70
CA ASP A 84 0.48 -23.66 -14.46
C ASP A 84 -0.20 -22.43 -13.86
N GLY A 85 0.57 -21.48 -13.34
CA GLY A 85 0.05 -20.28 -12.69
C GLY A 85 -0.32 -20.46 -11.22
N ASP A 86 -0.18 -21.66 -10.67
CA ASP A 86 -0.57 -21.98 -9.30
C ASP A 86 0.27 -21.30 -8.24
N PHE A 87 1.53 -21.00 -8.56
CA PHE A 87 2.47 -20.37 -7.64
C PHE A 87 2.99 -19.06 -8.23
N ILE A 88 2.79 -17.99 -7.48
CA ILE A 88 3.28 -16.66 -7.84
C ILE A 88 4.09 -16.10 -6.67
N LEU A 89 5.29 -15.60 -6.95
CA LEU A 89 6.09 -14.79 -6.05
C LEU A 89 6.38 -13.45 -6.73
N LYS A 90 6.01 -12.35 -6.08
CA LYS A 90 6.36 -10.98 -6.47
C LYS A 90 7.27 -10.38 -5.42
N LEU A 91 8.37 -9.78 -5.87
CA LEU A 91 9.30 -9.02 -5.04
C LEU A 91 9.26 -7.58 -5.49
N SER A 92 8.96 -6.68 -4.57
CA SER A 92 8.93 -5.24 -4.77
C SER A 92 9.43 -4.53 -3.52
N GLY A 93 9.54 -3.22 -3.59
CA GLY A 93 9.96 -2.46 -2.43
C GLY A 93 10.06 -0.97 -2.73
N PHE A 94 10.32 -0.19 -1.68
CA PHE A 94 10.56 1.23 -1.83
C PHE A 94 11.44 1.78 -0.71
N ALA A 95 12.15 2.85 -1.03
CA ALA A 95 12.93 3.64 -0.09
C ALA A 95 12.49 5.10 -0.14
N GLN A 96 12.44 5.75 1.02
CA GLN A 96 12.12 7.17 1.19
C GLN A 96 13.23 7.83 2.01
N VAL A 97 13.82 8.87 1.44
CA VAL A 97 14.83 9.72 2.09
C VAL A 97 14.24 11.11 2.22
N ASP A 98 14.16 11.61 3.44
CA ASP A 98 13.59 12.89 3.77
C ASP A 98 14.68 13.91 4.15
N ALA A 99 14.45 15.15 3.78
CA ALA A 99 15.12 16.34 4.30
C ALA A 99 14.05 17.18 5.02
N ARG A 100 14.30 17.56 6.26
CA ARG A 100 13.38 18.37 7.07
C ARG A 100 14.10 19.58 7.59
N ASP A 101 13.50 20.76 7.40
CA ASP A 101 13.95 22.05 7.89
C ASP A 101 12.80 22.69 8.68
N TYR A 102 13.01 22.88 9.97
CA TYR A 102 12.04 23.53 10.85
C TYR A 102 12.35 25.01 10.96
N VAL A 103 11.82 25.80 10.04
CA VAL A 103 11.92 27.27 10.04
C VAL A 103 11.47 27.85 11.38
N ARG A 104 10.45 27.23 11.98
CA ARG A 104 9.98 27.48 13.35
C ARG A 104 9.44 26.19 13.94
N SER A 105 9.96 25.80 15.08
CA SER A 105 9.50 24.59 15.76
C SER A 105 9.16 24.84 17.22
N ALA A 106 8.33 23.96 17.78
CA ALA A 106 8.27 23.75 19.22
C ALA A 106 9.66 23.26 19.72
N PRO A 107 9.99 23.41 21.01
CA PRO A 107 11.25 22.92 21.54
C PRO A 107 11.45 21.43 21.25
N GLY A 108 12.45 21.10 20.43
CA GLY A 108 12.78 19.71 20.08
C GLY A 108 12.90 19.42 18.58
N GLY A 109 12.32 20.24 17.70
CA GLY A 109 12.49 20.10 16.25
C GLY A 109 13.95 20.29 15.86
N LYS A 110 14.50 19.35 15.09
CA LYS A 110 15.87 19.38 14.57
C LYS A 110 15.82 19.19 13.08
N ASP A 111 16.57 20.03 12.38
CA ASP A 111 16.79 19.83 10.95
C ASP A 111 17.56 18.54 10.75
N GLU A 112 17.07 17.71 9.80
CA GLU A 112 17.65 16.39 9.60
C GLU A 112 17.53 15.89 8.16
N PHE A 113 18.45 15.00 7.80
CA PHE A 113 18.27 14.05 6.71
C PHE A 113 18.04 12.68 7.32
N THR A 114 17.00 11.98 6.88
CA THR A 114 16.65 10.67 7.44
C THR A 114 16.22 9.69 6.37
N ILE A 115 16.56 8.41 6.54
CA ILE A 115 15.93 7.32 5.80
C ILE A 115 14.61 7.03 6.50
N ARG A 116 13.53 7.58 5.97
CA ARG A 116 12.22 7.50 6.61
C ARG A 116 11.61 6.11 6.56
N ARG A 117 11.74 5.44 5.41
CA ARG A 117 11.28 4.05 5.19
C ARG A 117 12.20 3.38 4.19
N MET A 118 12.48 2.10 4.43
CA MET A 118 13.21 1.23 3.51
C MET A 118 12.57 -0.15 3.54
N ARG A 119 11.57 -0.35 2.68
CA ARG A 119 10.70 -1.53 2.74
C ARG A 119 10.96 -2.52 1.63
N ALA A 120 11.02 -3.81 1.99
CA ALA A 120 10.97 -4.93 1.07
C ALA A 120 9.62 -5.63 1.22
N ILE A 121 9.05 -6.01 0.08
CA ILE A 121 7.73 -6.63 -0.01
C ILE A 121 7.87 -7.93 -0.80
N ALA A 122 7.42 -9.03 -0.21
CA ALA A 122 7.21 -10.31 -0.87
C ALA A 122 5.71 -10.63 -0.85
N SER A 123 5.11 -10.83 -2.01
CA SER A 123 3.70 -11.14 -2.13
C SER A 123 3.46 -12.14 -3.24
N GLY A 124 2.29 -12.76 -3.25
CA GLY A 124 1.94 -13.72 -4.30
C GLY A 124 0.78 -14.59 -3.92
N SER A 125 0.65 -15.72 -4.62
CA SER A 125 -0.39 -16.70 -4.36
C SER A 125 0.13 -18.13 -4.46
N VAL A 126 -0.56 -19.02 -3.76
CA VAL A 126 -0.38 -20.48 -3.80
C VAL A 126 -1.74 -21.06 -4.13
N TYR A 127 -1.80 -21.92 -5.18
CA TYR A 127 -3.03 -22.50 -5.70
C TYR A 127 -4.14 -21.46 -5.95
N HIS A 128 -3.76 -20.30 -6.52
CA HIS A 128 -4.61 -19.16 -6.87
C HIS A 128 -5.32 -18.49 -5.68
N ASP A 129 -5.98 -19.27 -4.83
CA ASP A 129 -6.89 -18.80 -3.78
C ASP A 129 -6.19 -18.37 -2.48
N PHE A 130 -4.93 -18.78 -2.25
CA PHE A 130 -4.18 -18.46 -1.04
C PHE A 130 -3.16 -17.38 -1.34
N GLU A 131 -3.54 -16.14 -1.13
CA GLU A 131 -2.64 -15.00 -1.28
C GLU A 131 -1.83 -14.80 -0.01
N TYR A 132 -0.57 -14.41 -0.14
CA TYR A 132 0.28 -14.05 0.97
C TYR A 132 0.93 -12.69 0.74
N TYR A 133 1.18 -11.99 1.83
CA TYR A 133 1.83 -10.69 1.83
C TYR A 133 2.76 -10.57 3.02
N LEU A 134 4.02 -10.21 2.77
CA LEU A 134 5.05 -9.97 3.77
C LEU A 134 5.72 -8.64 3.46
N GLN A 135 5.74 -7.73 4.42
CA GLN A 135 6.43 -6.45 4.32
C GLN A 135 7.31 -6.21 5.54
N THR A 136 8.57 -5.88 5.31
CA THR A 136 9.54 -5.50 6.34
C THR A 136 10.01 -4.07 6.12
N ASP A 137 10.36 -3.35 7.20
CA ASP A 137 10.93 -2.01 7.13
C ASP A 137 12.33 -2.00 7.78
N PHE A 138 13.36 -1.88 6.97
CA PHE A 138 14.75 -1.86 7.44
C PHE A 138 15.13 -0.56 8.13
N ALA A 139 14.40 0.55 7.89
CA ALA A 139 14.61 1.80 8.61
C ALA A 139 14.21 1.69 10.09
N ALA A 140 13.29 0.78 10.44
CA ALA A 140 12.89 0.52 11.82
C ALA A 140 13.97 -0.16 12.68
N LEU A 141 15.05 -0.64 12.06
CA LEU A 141 16.20 -1.22 12.79
C LEU A 141 17.12 -0.16 13.40
N ASP A 142 17.00 1.10 13.01
CA ASP A 142 17.74 2.20 13.64
C ASP A 142 17.08 2.58 14.97
N THR A 143 17.61 2.03 16.05
CA THR A 143 17.11 2.26 17.42
C THR A 143 17.34 3.67 17.95
N ALA A 144 18.00 4.54 17.19
CA ALA A 144 18.21 5.94 17.56
C ALA A 144 16.93 6.80 17.41
N THR A 145 15.99 6.32 16.60
CA THR A 145 14.66 6.92 16.49
C THR A 145 13.69 6.09 17.33
N THR A 146 13.24 6.62 18.45
CA THR A 146 12.25 6.04 19.35
C THR A 146 10.85 6.05 18.71
N THR A 147 10.68 5.43 17.57
CA THR A 147 9.38 5.25 16.96
C THR A 147 8.91 3.81 17.21
N ASN A 148 7.62 3.65 17.47
CA ASN A 148 6.96 2.34 17.61
C ASN A 148 6.89 1.57 16.27
N ASP A 149 7.84 1.81 15.37
CA ASP A 149 7.88 1.17 14.07
C ASP A 149 8.50 -0.23 14.22
N SER A 150 7.69 -1.25 14.03
CA SER A 150 8.13 -2.63 14.00
C SER A 150 8.88 -2.93 12.69
N PHE A 151 9.94 -3.75 12.77
CA PHE A 151 10.61 -4.30 11.58
C PHE A 151 9.62 -5.08 10.69
N LEU A 152 8.77 -5.92 11.29
CA LEU A 152 7.70 -6.62 10.59
C LEU A 152 6.48 -5.71 10.47
N GLN A 153 6.26 -5.15 9.29
CA GLN A 153 5.13 -4.27 9.04
C GLN A 153 3.85 -5.05 8.79
N ASP A 154 3.83 -5.90 7.78
CA ASP A 154 2.67 -6.73 7.43
C ASP A 154 3.12 -8.18 7.22
N ALA A 155 2.33 -9.14 7.68
CA ALA A 155 2.55 -10.57 7.47
C ALA A 155 1.21 -11.30 7.58
N TYR A 156 0.57 -11.57 6.45
CA TYR A 156 -0.74 -12.20 6.44
C TYR A 156 -0.93 -13.15 5.27
N VAL A 157 -1.91 -14.02 5.41
CA VAL A 157 -2.49 -14.85 4.35
C VAL A 157 -3.94 -14.42 4.15
N ASN A 158 -4.36 -14.28 2.90
CA ASN A 158 -5.73 -14.01 2.49
C ASN A 158 -6.28 -15.18 1.68
N ILE A 159 -7.41 -15.71 2.07
CA ILE A 159 -8.14 -16.73 1.31
C ILE A 159 -9.12 -15.98 0.40
N HIS A 160 -8.77 -15.91 -0.89
CA HIS A 160 -9.49 -15.18 -1.91
C HIS A 160 -10.08 -16.13 -2.96
N HIS A 161 -11.19 -16.77 -2.62
CA HIS A 161 -11.93 -17.61 -3.56
C HIS A 161 -13.10 -16.85 -4.22
N TRP A 162 -13.71 -15.90 -3.49
CA TRP A 162 -14.78 -15.03 -3.99
C TRP A 162 -14.48 -13.56 -3.68
N ASP A 163 -14.64 -12.68 -4.65
CA ASP A 163 -14.46 -11.22 -4.43
C ASP A 163 -15.38 -10.68 -3.33
N GLY A 164 -16.55 -11.27 -3.18
CA GLY A 164 -17.54 -10.86 -2.19
C GLY A 164 -17.33 -11.41 -0.78
N LEU A 165 -16.44 -12.38 -0.58
CA LEU A 165 -16.17 -13.00 0.72
C LEU A 165 -14.74 -13.54 0.75
N GLN A 166 -13.88 -12.89 1.51
CA GLN A 166 -12.48 -13.26 1.71
C GLN A 166 -12.16 -13.32 3.20
N PHE A 167 -11.14 -14.09 3.55
CA PHE A 167 -10.70 -14.30 4.92
C PHE A 167 -9.21 -14.00 5.01
N GLN A 168 -8.84 -13.02 5.84
CA GLN A 168 -7.45 -12.63 6.04
C GLN A 168 -7.05 -12.87 7.48
N ILE A 169 -5.84 -13.41 7.70
CA ILE A 169 -5.30 -13.71 9.02
C ILE A 169 -3.81 -13.34 9.08
N GLY A 170 -3.40 -12.70 10.14
CA GLY A 170 -2.02 -12.29 10.39
C GLY A 170 -1.91 -10.86 10.85
N LYS A 171 -0.71 -10.27 10.70
CA LYS A 171 -0.47 -8.86 10.97
C LYS A 171 -0.80 -8.03 9.73
N MET A 172 -1.71 -7.08 9.89
CA MET A 172 -2.20 -6.22 8.83
C MET A 172 -2.64 -4.85 9.38
N LYS A 173 -2.92 -3.92 8.50
CA LYS A 173 -3.55 -2.65 8.89
C LYS A 173 -4.99 -2.88 9.30
N GLU A 174 -5.39 -2.33 10.45
CA GLU A 174 -6.77 -2.39 10.88
C GLU A 174 -7.66 -1.51 10.00
N PRO A 175 -8.82 -2.01 9.56
CA PRO A 175 -9.69 -1.27 8.66
C PRO A 175 -10.56 -0.24 9.39
N VAL A 176 -9.95 0.82 9.91
CA VAL A 176 -10.66 1.96 10.55
C VAL A 176 -10.49 3.20 9.71
N SER A 177 -9.30 3.81 9.68
CA SER A 177 -9.02 5.03 8.92
C SER A 177 -8.74 4.73 7.44
N MET A 178 -9.29 5.56 6.56
CA MET A 178 -9.04 5.47 5.12
C MET A 178 -7.59 5.82 4.75
N GLU A 179 -7.00 6.81 5.42
CA GLU A 179 -5.64 7.26 5.10
C GLU A 179 -4.58 6.28 5.64
N VAL A 180 -4.90 5.46 6.65
CA VAL A 180 -4.00 4.40 7.13
C VAL A 180 -3.82 3.29 6.09
N LEU A 181 -4.89 2.89 5.39
CA LEU A 181 -4.91 1.68 4.55
C LEU A 181 -3.93 1.68 3.36
N PRO A 182 -3.76 2.74 2.57
CA PRO A 182 -2.82 2.74 1.46
C PRO A 182 -1.37 2.56 1.93
N LEU A 183 -0.52 2.01 1.04
CA LEU A 183 0.92 1.97 1.27
C LEU A 183 1.50 3.38 1.33
N ASP A 184 2.50 3.58 2.17
CA ASP A 184 3.12 4.89 2.38
C ASP A 184 3.75 5.48 1.12
N GLN A 185 4.11 4.66 0.13
CA GLN A 185 4.59 5.12 -1.18
C GLN A 185 3.53 5.88 -2.00
N TYR A 186 2.25 5.71 -1.68
CA TYR A 186 1.13 6.33 -2.39
C TYR A 186 0.68 7.66 -1.78
N LEU A 187 1.18 8.02 -0.61
CA LEU A 187 0.85 9.29 0.05
C LEU A 187 1.26 10.49 -0.80
N TRP A 188 0.44 11.53 -0.75
CA TRP A 188 0.71 12.80 -1.44
C TRP A 188 1.55 13.77 -0.61
N PHE A 189 1.59 13.55 0.71
CA PHE A 189 2.35 14.26 1.71
C PHE A 189 3.45 13.36 2.28
N LEU A 190 4.42 13.93 2.98
CA LEU A 190 5.45 13.15 3.64
C LEU A 190 4.88 12.25 4.72
N GLU A 191 3.92 12.76 5.49
CA GLU A 191 3.26 12.02 6.55
C GLU A 191 1.72 12.13 6.43
N ARG A 192 1.01 11.24 7.14
CA ARG A 192 -0.46 11.21 7.19
C ARG A 192 -1.02 12.37 7.99
N GLY A 193 -2.33 12.60 7.87
CA GLY A 193 -3.07 13.62 8.58
C GLY A 193 -3.45 13.22 10.02
N PHE A 194 -4.04 14.16 10.74
CA PHE A 194 -4.42 14.00 12.13
C PHE A 194 -5.40 12.86 12.44
N PRO A 195 -6.36 12.48 11.59
CA PRO A 195 -7.23 11.34 11.87
C PRO A 195 -6.45 10.06 12.17
N THR A 196 -5.30 9.85 11.52
CA THR A 196 -4.48 8.64 11.70
C THR A 196 -3.78 8.57 13.06
N GLU A 197 -3.64 9.69 13.77
CA GLU A 197 -3.14 9.75 15.14
C GLU A 197 -4.14 9.14 16.14
N LEU A 198 -5.45 9.11 15.81
CA LEU A 198 -6.54 8.59 16.62
C LEU A 198 -7.07 7.23 16.09
N ALA A 199 -6.45 6.67 15.09
CA ALA A 199 -6.81 5.39 14.50
C ALA A 199 -5.75 4.32 14.79
N PRO A 200 -6.14 3.05 14.91
CA PRO A 200 -5.16 1.96 14.99
C PRO A 200 -4.42 1.84 13.65
N ASN A 201 -3.17 1.44 13.69
CA ASN A 201 -2.39 1.27 12.46
C ASN A 201 -2.33 -0.22 12.07
N ARG A 202 -1.40 -0.99 12.64
CA ARG A 202 -1.22 -2.41 12.34
C ARG A 202 -1.38 -3.26 13.58
N ASP A 203 -2.09 -4.37 13.42
CA ASP A 203 -2.23 -5.33 14.50
C ASP A 203 -2.36 -6.76 13.97
N VAL A 204 -2.24 -7.73 14.85
CA VAL A 204 -2.42 -9.15 14.55
C VAL A 204 -3.88 -9.53 14.82
N GLY A 205 -4.53 -10.08 13.80
CA GLY A 205 -5.93 -10.43 13.90
C GLY A 205 -6.44 -11.30 12.76
N VAL A 206 -7.76 -11.38 12.70
CA VAL A 206 -8.52 -12.04 11.63
C VAL A 206 -9.54 -11.06 11.08
N GLU A 207 -9.68 -11.06 9.76
CA GLU A 207 -10.60 -10.18 9.04
C GLU A 207 -11.42 -10.96 8.02
N ILE A 208 -12.68 -10.60 7.90
CA ILE A 208 -13.56 -10.97 6.80
C ILE A 208 -13.82 -9.72 6.00
N HIS A 209 -13.60 -9.79 4.71
CA HIS A 209 -13.79 -8.63 3.84
C HIS A 209 -14.30 -9.03 2.45
N GLY A 210 -14.76 -8.04 1.71
CA GLY A 210 -15.20 -8.28 0.35
C GLY A 210 -15.75 -7.05 -0.33
N THR A 211 -16.01 -7.24 -1.62
CA THR A 211 -16.58 -6.22 -2.50
C THR A 211 -17.87 -6.75 -3.10
N LEU A 212 -18.96 -6.02 -2.89
CA LEU A 212 -20.29 -6.41 -3.33
C LEU A 212 -20.82 -5.41 -4.37
N TRP A 213 -21.80 -5.84 -5.17
CA TRP A 213 -22.53 -5.02 -6.13
C TRP A 213 -21.59 -4.28 -7.10
N ASN A 214 -20.64 -5.02 -7.70
CA ASN A 214 -19.64 -4.48 -8.64
C ASN A 214 -18.86 -3.26 -8.09
N GLY A 215 -18.48 -3.31 -6.81
CA GLY A 215 -17.70 -2.25 -6.17
C GLY A 215 -18.53 -1.11 -5.56
N ALA A 216 -19.86 -1.23 -5.52
CA ALA A 216 -20.70 -0.24 -4.87
C ALA A 216 -20.68 -0.34 -3.34
N LEU A 217 -20.31 -1.49 -2.78
CA LEU A 217 -20.07 -1.69 -1.35
C LEU A 217 -18.76 -2.45 -1.15
N VAL A 218 -17.87 -1.86 -0.33
CA VAL A 218 -16.70 -2.53 0.24
C VAL A 218 -16.93 -2.65 1.72
N TYR A 219 -16.76 -3.85 2.27
CA TYR A 219 -16.90 -4.10 3.70
C TYR A 219 -15.70 -4.87 4.24
N GLN A 220 -15.39 -4.62 5.50
CA GLN A 220 -14.32 -5.23 6.26
C GLN A 220 -14.79 -5.37 7.71
N THR A 221 -14.59 -6.52 8.34
CA THR A 221 -14.91 -6.74 9.74
C THR A 221 -13.98 -7.79 10.33
N GLY A 222 -13.56 -7.62 11.56
CA GLY A 222 -12.57 -8.50 12.14
C GLY A 222 -12.44 -8.39 13.65
N ALA A 223 -11.51 -9.18 14.17
CA ALA A 223 -11.09 -9.14 15.56
C ALA A 223 -9.56 -9.10 15.61
N PHE A 224 -9.04 -8.16 16.37
CA PHE A 224 -7.62 -7.86 16.51
C PHE A 224 -7.20 -7.90 17.97
N ASN A 225 -5.90 -7.95 18.26
CA ASN A 225 -5.43 -7.92 19.64
C ASN A 225 -5.82 -6.63 20.37
N GLY A 226 -5.72 -5.50 19.68
CA GLY A 226 -5.94 -4.17 20.20
C GLY A 226 -4.62 -3.39 20.36
N VAL A 227 -4.61 -2.16 19.83
CA VAL A 227 -3.46 -1.26 19.91
C VAL A 227 -3.91 0.14 20.31
N PRO A 228 -3.06 0.93 21.00
CA PRO A 228 -3.38 2.33 21.30
C PRO A 228 -3.50 3.16 20.03
N ASP A 229 -4.07 4.35 20.15
CA ASP A 229 -4.20 5.32 19.07
C ASP A 229 -2.87 5.59 18.38
N GLY A 230 -2.86 5.57 17.03
CA GLY A 230 -1.68 5.69 16.20
C GLY A 230 -0.72 4.49 16.26
N GLY A 231 -1.00 3.51 17.11
CA GLY A 231 -0.11 2.42 17.46
C GLY A 231 -0.12 1.25 16.47
N SER A 232 0.92 0.42 16.60
CA SER A 232 1.04 -0.89 15.93
C SER A 232 1.47 -1.95 16.94
N GLY A 233 0.98 -3.19 16.80
CA GLY A 233 1.29 -4.32 17.67
C GLY A 233 1.82 -5.53 16.89
N ASP A 234 2.73 -6.30 17.52
CA ASP A 234 3.22 -7.58 17.00
C ASP A 234 2.61 -8.77 17.77
N ALA A 235 2.19 -8.52 19.00
CA ALA A 235 1.55 -9.49 19.89
C ALA A 235 0.80 -8.76 21.00
N GLU A 236 -0.18 -9.41 21.59
CA GLU A 236 -0.80 -8.95 22.80
C GLU A 236 0.16 -9.00 23.99
N VAL A 237 0.33 -7.87 24.67
CA VAL A 237 1.28 -7.75 25.81
C VAL A 237 0.65 -7.20 27.07
N ALA A 238 -0.57 -6.64 27.00
CA ALA A 238 -1.18 -5.88 28.08
C ALA A 238 -2.33 -6.62 28.78
N ASP A 239 -3.18 -7.27 28.03
CA ASP A 239 -4.38 -7.97 28.54
C ASP A 239 -4.79 -9.17 27.65
N ASN A 240 -5.99 -9.69 27.81
CA ASN A 240 -6.54 -10.80 27.03
C ASN A 240 -7.74 -10.36 26.16
N ASP A 241 -8.08 -9.09 26.21
CA ASP A 241 -9.22 -8.56 25.48
C ASP A 241 -8.88 -8.38 24.00
N LYS A 242 -9.87 -8.17 23.17
CA LYS A 242 -9.72 -8.02 21.73
C LYS A 242 -10.58 -6.85 21.24
N ASP A 243 -10.08 -6.21 20.19
CA ASP A 243 -10.81 -5.16 19.48
C ASP A 243 -11.65 -5.76 18.35
N ALA A 244 -12.95 -5.50 18.35
CA ALA A 244 -13.81 -5.76 17.22
C ALA A 244 -13.77 -4.56 16.28
N VAL A 245 -13.50 -4.82 14.99
CA VAL A 245 -13.34 -3.79 13.96
C VAL A 245 -14.36 -3.99 12.86
N ALA A 246 -14.92 -2.90 12.35
CA ALA A 246 -15.82 -2.91 11.21
C ALA A 246 -15.64 -1.65 10.36
N ARG A 247 -15.63 -1.81 9.03
CA ARG A 247 -15.62 -0.72 8.07
C ARG A 247 -16.55 -1.04 6.91
N ALA A 248 -17.32 -0.04 6.47
CA ALA A 248 -18.16 -0.14 5.29
C ALA A 248 -18.09 1.15 4.47
N ILE A 249 -17.80 1.02 3.18
CA ILE A 249 -17.72 2.13 2.22
C ILE A 249 -18.73 1.88 1.11
N VAL A 250 -19.58 2.87 0.88
CA VAL A 250 -20.62 2.83 -0.16
C VAL A 250 -20.27 3.83 -1.27
N ALA A 251 -20.31 3.38 -2.51
CA ALA A 251 -20.22 4.19 -3.71
C ALA A 251 -21.59 4.16 -4.44
N PRO A 252 -22.55 5.03 -4.05
CA PRO A 252 -23.95 4.89 -4.45
C PRO A 252 -24.17 5.09 -5.95
N PHE A 253 -23.26 5.78 -6.62
CA PHE A 253 -23.36 6.07 -8.05
C PHE A 253 -22.49 5.16 -8.92
N LYS A 254 -21.78 4.18 -8.32
CA LYS A 254 -20.80 3.31 -8.99
C LYS A 254 -21.35 2.62 -10.24
N ASN A 255 -22.61 2.16 -10.16
CA ASN A 255 -23.26 1.40 -11.22
C ASN A 255 -24.27 2.26 -12.01
N THR A 256 -24.19 3.59 -11.93
CA THR A 256 -25.04 4.50 -12.68
C THR A 256 -24.32 5.00 -13.95
N GLN A 257 -25.07 5.65 -14.85
CA GLN A 257 -24.52 6.29 -16.05
C GLN A 257 -24.09 7.76 -15.79
N ILE A 258 -23.98 8.16 -14.52
CA ILE A 258 -23.56 9.52 -14.15
C ILE A 258 -22.04 9.49 -13.91
N ASP A 259 -21.26 9.53 -14.99
CA ASP A 259 -19.80 9.35 -14.96
C ASP A 259 -19.09 10.24 -13.93
N ALA A 260 -19.55 11.49 -13.78
CA ALA A 260 -18.98 12.43 -12.83
C ALA A 260 -19.15 12.00 -11.36
N LEU A 261 -20.14 11.17 -11.02
CA LEU A 261 -20.40 10.73 -9.64
C LEU A 261 -19.99 9.29 -9.34
N GLN A 262 -19.60 8.49 -10.34
CA GLN A 262 -19.29 7.06 -10.16
C GLN A 262 -18.20 6.80 -9.10
N ASN A 263 -17.31 7.74 -8.87
CA ASN A 263 -16.21 7.63 -7.92
C ASN A 263 -16.42 8.45 -6.64
N PHE A 264 -17.66 8.86 -6.36
CA PHE A 264 -18.04 9.39 -5.06
C PHE A 264 -18.33 8.24 -4.11
N ALA A 265 -17.62 8.18 -2.99
CA ALA A 265 -17.78 7.15 -1.98
C ALA A 265 -17.72 7.76 -0.58
N PHE A 266 -18.46 7.18 0.35
CA PHE A 266 -18.42 7.53 1.76
C PHE A 266 -18.71 6.32 2.63
N GLY A 267 -18.35 6.39 3.91
CA GLY A 267 -18.59 5.31 4.81
C GLY A 267 -18.13 5.58 6.23
N LEU A 268 -18.01 4.52 6.99
CA LEU A 268 -17.62 4.54 8.39
C LEU A 268 -16.66 3.39 8.66
N GLY A 269 -15.54 3.71 9.31
CA GLY A 269 -14.69 2.78 10.02
C GLY A 269 -14.95 2.85 11.53
N SER A 270 -14.81 1.76 12.24
CA SER A 270 -14.99 1.73 13.70
C SER A 270 -14.19 0.60 14.33
N SER A 271 -13.74 0.80 15.56
CA SER A 271 -13.24 -0.27 16.44
C SER A 271 -13.82 -0.12 17.84
N PHE A 272 -14.00 -1.25 18.49
CA PHE A 272 -14.44 -1.31 19.87
C PHE A 272 -13.75 -2.46 20.59
N GLY A 273 -13.16 -2.15 21.75
CA GLY A 273 -12.52 -3.16 22.58
C GLY A 273 -12.31 -2.67 24.01
N PHE A 274 -11.55 -3.49 24.74
CA PHE A 274 -11.17 -3.18 26.12
C PHE A 274 -9.65 -3.22 26.18
N GLN A 275 -9.04 -2.12 26.57
CA GLN A 275 -7.60 -2.00 26.67
C GLN A 275 -7.18 -1.72 28.10
N ALA A 276 -6.06 -2.28 28.53
CA ALA A 276 -5.46 -2.04 29.83
C ALA A 276 -3.94 -2.03 29.70
N GLY A 277 -3.29 -0.98 30.16
CA GLY A 277 -1.84 -0.92 30.10
C GLY A 277 -1.29 0.47 30.35
N THR A 278 0.05 0.56 30.28
CA THR A 278 0.79 1.83 30.40
C THR A 278 1.28 2.36 29.05
N ALA A 279 0.98 1.66 27.97
CA ALA A 279 1.28 2.10 26.61
C ALA A 279 0.26 3.14 26.16
N THR A 280 0.38 4.35 26.67
CA THR A 280 -0.50 5.47 26.30
C THR A 280 -0.03 6.10 24.99
N PRO A 281 -0.97 6.59 24.12
CA PRO A 281 -0.62 7.22 22.87
C PRO A 281 0.13 8.55 23.07
N THR A 282 0.89 8.93 22.07
CA THR A 282 1.47 10.26 21.92
C THR A 282 1.04 10.81 20.58
N PHE A 283 0.71 12.09 20.51
CA PHE A 283 0.22 12.70 19.27
C PHE A 283 1.25 13.68 18.70
N ALA A 284 1.47 13.57 17.41
CA ALA A 284 2.45 14.36 16.67
C ALA A 284 1.78 15.31 15.65
N THR A 285 2.51 16.36 15.27
CA THR A 285 2.15 17.21 14.14
C THR A 285 2.35 16.47 12.81
N VAL A 286 1.81 17.01 11.74
CA VAL A 286 2.05 16.49 10.38
C VAL A 286 3.53 16.54 9.97
N ALA A 287 4.35 17.40 10.64
CA ALA A 287 5.80 17.41 10.49
C ALA A 287 6.53 16.52 11.53
N ARG A 288 5.79 15.67 12.28
CA ARG A 288 6.30 14.68 13.25
C ARG A 288 6.89 15.26 14.54
N GLN A 289 6.49 16.44 14.96
CA GLN A 289 6.84 16.92 16.29
C GLN A 289 5.78 16.54 17.30
N THR A 290 6.16 15.79 18.34
CA THR A 290 5.23 15.42 19.43
C THR A 290 4.78 16.68 20.14
N PHE A 291 3.47 16.94 20.10
CA PHE A 291 2.86 18.09 20.78
C PHE A 291 2.04 17.71 22.03
N PHE A 292 1.68 16.42 22.14
CA PHE A 292 0.97 15.88 23.27
C PHE A 292 1.53 14.52 23.71
N SER A 293 1.62 14.33 25.04
CA SER A 293 1.94 13.04 25.65
C SER A 293 1.21 12.93 26.98
N TYR A 294 0.75 11.73 27.29
CA TYR A 294 0.30 11.42 28.66
C TYR A 294 1.50 11.33 29.61
N SER A 295 1.24 11.61 30.90
CA SER A 295 2.23 11.37 31.96
C SER A 295 2.51 9.86 32.08
N ASN A 296 3.75 9.51 32.37
CA ASN A 296 4.20 8.11 32.52
C ASN A 296 3.51 7.32 33.65
N THR A 297 2.71 7.97 34.48
CA THR A 297 1.90 7.33 35.51
C THR A 297 0.46 7.05 35.08
N VAL A 298 0.08 7.51 33.90
CA VAL A 298 -1.23 7.25 33.32
C VAL A 298 -1.25 5.84 32.74
N SER A 299 -2.37 5.18 32.86
CA SER A 299 -2.61 3.90 32.19
C SER A 299 -4.03 3.85 31.66
N GLU A 300 -4.19 3.21 30.55
CA GLU A 300 -5.49 2.86 30.00
C GLU A 300 -6.22 1.89 30.92
N THR A 301 -7.52 1.96 30.88
CA THR A 301 -8.36 1.07 31.67
C THR A 301 -9.74 0.94 31.05
N ARG A 302 -10.06 -0.24 30.57
CA ARG A 302 -11.34 -0.62 29.99
C ARG A 302 -11.59 -0.15 28.55
N GLN A 303 -12.81 0.31 28.29
CA GLN A 303 -13.42 0.52 26.99
C GLN A 303 -12.65 1.55 26.15
N HIS A 304 -12.41 1.20 24.90
CA HIS A 304 -11.91 2.08 23.87
C HIS A 304 -12.84 1.95 22.65
N LEU A 305 -13.43 3.06 22.23
CA LEU A 305 -14.30 3.15 21.05
C LEU A 305 -13.69 4.13 20.06
N ARG A 306 -13.56 3.71 18.79
CA ARG A 306 -13.18 4.59 17.69
C ARG A 306 -14.26 4.62 16.62
N LEU A 307 -14.53 5.79 16.08
CA LEU A 307 -15.41 6.01 14.94
C LEU A 307 -14.71 6.91 13.93
N ASP A 308 -14.80 6.57 12.67
CA ASP A 308 -14.15 7.30 11.57
C ASP A 308 -15.08 7.41 10.36
N PRO A 309 -16.05 8.36 10.36
CA PRO A 309 -16.76 8.74 9.15
C PRO A 309 -15.79 9.33 8.12
N GLN A 310 -15.82 8.80 6.92
CA GLN A 310 -14.83 9.05 5.87
C GLN A 310 -15.47 9.10 4.49
N GLY A 311 -14.81 9.76 3.55
CA GLY A 311 -15.29 9.77 2.18
C GLY A 311 -14.26 10.27 1.18
N SER A 312 -14.50 9.95 -0.08
CA SER A 312 -13.63 10.33 -1.18
C SER A 312 -14.40 10.62 -2.45
N TYR A 313 -13.82 11.46 -3.28
CA TYR A 313 -14.30 11.76 -4.61
C TYR A 313 -13.13 11.94 -5.56
N TYR A 314 -13.16 11.30 -6.72
CA TYR A 314 -12.16 11.52 -7.75
C TYR A 314 -12.77 11.51 -9.14
N TRP A 315 -12.31 12.46 -9.99
CA TRP A 315 -12.75 12.62 -11.36
C TRP A 315 -11.63 13.22 -12.22
N GLY A 316 -11.20 12.44 -13.22
CA GLY A 316 -10.07 12.82 -14.05
C GLY A 316 -8.81 13.13 -13.23
N PRO A 317 -8.17 14.30 -13.40
CA PRO A 317 -6.96 14.66 -12.67
C PRO A 317 -7.21 15.12 -11.24
N PHE A 318 -8.46 15.25 -10.81
CA PHE A 318 -8.83 15.74 -9.48
C PHE A 318 -9.19 14.60 -8.52
N CYS A 319 -8.76 14.70 -7.27
CA CYS A 319 -9.19 13.86 -6.16
C CYS A 319 -9.33 14.69 -4.89
N ALA A 320 -10.34 14.37 -4.08
CA ALA A 320 -10.49 14.87 -2.72
C ALA A 320 -10.91 13.72 -1.79
N TYR A 321 -10.47 13.78 -0.52
CA TYR A 321 -10.96 12.90 0.53
C TYR A 321 -11.05 13.65 1.85
N TRP A 322 -11.78 13.09 2.80
CA TRP A 322 -11.94 13.63 4.14
C TRP A 322 -12.15 12.50 5.15
N GLU A 323 -11.71 12.72 6.36
CA GLU A 323 -11.90 11.84 7.51
C GLU A 323 -12.23 12.66 8.76
N TYR A 324 -13.00 12.07 9.68
CA TYR A 324 -13.28 12.62 10.99
C TYR A 324 -13.19 11.52 12.05
N ALA A 325 -12.03 11.38 12.68
CA ALA A 325 -11.80 10.38 13.71
C ALA A 325 -12.28 10.86 15.07
N ILE A 326 -12.94 9.98 15.79
CA ILE A 326 -13.32 10.12 17.20
C ILE A 326 -12.70 8.94 17.94
N SER A 327 -11.97 9.21 19.04
CA SER A 327 -11.45 8.20 19.96
C SER A 327 -11.96 8.49 21.37
N ASP A 328 -12.74 7.57 21.93
CA ASP A 328 -13.27 7.63 23.31
C ASP A 328 -12.60 6.54 24.15
N GLU A 329 -11.74 6.97 25.05
CA GLU A 329 -10.88 6.11 25.86
C GLU A 329 -11.02 6.40 27.34
N LYS A 330 -10.79 5.39 28.18
CA LYS A 330 -10.78 5.57 29.64
C LYS A 330 -9.39 5.42 30.23
N PHE A 331 -8.97 6.45 30.95
CA PHE A 331 -7.68 6.46 31.63
C PHE A 331 -7.80 6.55 33.14
N LYS A 332 -6.75 6.12 33.83
CA LYS A 332 -6.54 6.28 35.26
C LYS A 332 -5.16 6.83 35.57
N VAL A 333 -5.07 7.62 36.64
CA VAL A 333 -3.81 8.16 37.17
C VAL A 333 -3.82 8.06 38.70
N PRO A 334 -2.68 7.71 39.35
CA PRO A 334 -2.61 7.68 40.83
C PRO A 334 -2.93 9.04 41.44
N MET A 335 -3.62 9.05 42.57
CA MET A 335 -3.90 10.29 43.30
C MET A 335 -2.73 10.63 44.26
N PRO A 336 -1.98 11.73 44.01
CA PRO A 336 -0.91 12.15 44.93
C PRO A 336 -1.42 12.37 46.35
N GLY A 337 -0.65 11.90 47.34
CA GLY A 337 -0.97 12.09 48.76
C GLY A 337 -2.15 11.27 49.30
N LYS A 338 -2.69 10.33 48.51
CA LYS A 338 -3.68 9.35 48.98
C LYS A 338 -3.04 7.97 49.20
N LEU A 339 -3.78 7.08 49.86
CA LEU A 339 -3.36 5.71 50.08
C LEU A 339 -3.01 5.02 48.74
N PRO A 340 -2.01 4.13 48.69
CA PRO A 340 -1.71 3.32 47.51
C PRO A 340 -2.98 2.64 46.98
N GLY A 341 -3.11 2.60 45.62
CA GLY A 341 -4.29 2.01 44.96
C GLY A 341 -5.49 2.96 44.81
N LYS A 342 -5.37 4.22 45.18
CA LYS A 342 -6.39 5.23 44.85
C LYS A 342 -6.04 5.92 43.53
N PHE A 343 -6.97 5.85 42.59
CA PHE A 343 -6.83 6.39 41.24
C PHE A 343 -7.91 7.41 40.95
N ARG A 344 -7.55 8.46 40.18
CA ARG A 344 -8.51 9.28 39.47
C ARG A 344 -8.73 8.59 38.11
N GLN A 345 -9.98 8.46 37.68
CA GLN A 345 -10.35 7.86 36.40
C GLN A 345 -11.24 8.85 35.66
N ASN A 346 -11.06 8.91 34.33
CA ASN A 346 -11.90 9.73 33.48
C ASN A 346 -11.98 9.11 32.08
N TYR A 347 -13.04 9.44 31.33
CA TYR A 347 -13.18 9.21 29.89
C TYR A 347 -12.68 10.44 29.18
N PHE A 348 -12.02 10.24 28.05
CA PHE A 348 -11.57 11.30 27.16
C PHE A 348 -12.08 11.05 25.77
N GLU A 349 -12.72 12.04 25.17
CA GLU A 349 -13.10 12.04 23.76
C GLU A 349 -12.13 12.93 23.00
N ASN A 350 -11.26 12.30 22.24
CA ASN A 350 -10.33 12.98 21.35
C ASN A 350 -10.90 12.98 19.93
N THR A 351 -10.74 14.07 19.18
CA THR A 351 -11.24 14.19 17.82
C THR A 351 -10.17 14.69 16.87
N GLY A 352 -10.14 14.15 15.67
CA GLY A 352 -9.20 14.57 14.60
C GLY A 352 -9.91 14.54 13.26
N TRP A 353 -9.68 15.56 12.43
CA TRP A 353 -10.25 15.58 11.10
C TRP A 353 -9.30 16.23 10.10
N ASP A 354 -9.45 15.86 8.85
CA ASP A 354 -8.85 16.56 7.74
C ASP A 354 -9.71 16.55 6.47
N VAL A 355 -9.40 17.48 5.60
CA VAL A 355 -9.89 17.56 4.23
C VAL A 355 -8.69 17.75 3.32
N VAL A 356 -8.59 16.89 2.32
CA VAL A 356 -7.46 16.82 1.41
C VAL A 356 -7.96 16.92 -0.03
N GLY A 357 -7.27 17.73 -0.82
CA GLY A 357 -7.49 17.83 -2.25
C GLY A 357 -6.20 17.69 -3.03
N SER A 358 -6.25 17.09 -4.22
CA SER A 358 -5.12 17.05 -5.11
C SER A 358 -5.50 17.13 -6.58
N TRP A 359 -4.58 17.62 -7.40
CA TRP A 359 -4.77 17.81 -8.81
C TRP A 359 -3.48 17.52 -9.59
N TYR A 360 -3.56 16.60 -10.57
CA TYR A 360 -2.48 16.42 -11.54
C TYR A 360 -2.50 17.55 -12.57
N LEU A 361 -1.48 18.41 -12.51
CA LEU A 361 -1.32 19.56 -13.41
C LEU A 361 -1.06 19.11 -14.86
N THR A 362 -0.53 17.91 -15.03
CA THR A 362 -0.18 17.29 -16.30
C THR A 362 -1.29 16.42 -16.88
N GLY A 363 -2.41 16.22 -16.13
CA GLY A 363 -3.64 15.63 -16.63
C GLY A 363 -3.83 14.14 -16.36
N GLU A 364 -2.92 13.49 -15.64
CA GLU A 364 -3.06 12.07 -15.26
C GLU A 364 -4.30 11.84 -14.39
N SER A 365 -4.90 10.65 -14.50
CA SER A 365 -6.02 10.27 -13.64
C SER A 365 -5.61 10.16 -12.18
N ASN A 366 -6.38 10.80 -11.31
CA ASN A 366 -6.11 10.83 -9.88
C ASN A 366 -6.99 9.83 -9.15
N VAL A 367 -6.37 8.89 -8.44
CA VAL A 367 -7.05 7.89 -7.61
C VAL A 367 -6.30 7.81 -6.28
N PHE A 368 -7.02 7.99 -5.18
CA PHE A 368 -6.43 7.86 -3.86
C PHE A 368 -5.82 6.47 -3.64
N GLY A 369 -4.64 6.43 -3.03
CA GLY A 369 -3.93 5.18 -2.74
C GLY A 369 -3.29 4.50 -3.94
N LYS A 370 -3.09 5.21 -5.07
CA LYS A 370 -2.39 4.70 -6.26
C LYS A 370 -1.36 5.70 -6.77
N LEU A 371 -0.33 5.19 -7.46
CA LEU A 371 0.57 6.03 -8.25
C LEU A 371 -0.08 6.36 -9.59
N PRO A 372 0.25 7.53 -10.19
CA PRO A 372 -0.22 7.89 -11.51
C PRO A 372 0.39 7.01 -12.59
N ALA A 373 -0.33 6.82 -13.68
CA ALA A 373 0.25 6.32 -14.93
C ALA A 373 1.01 7.47 -15.60
N VAL A 374 2.33 7.54 -15.39
CA VAL A 374 3.17 8.59 -16.00
C VAL A 374 3.38 8.25 -17.48
N GLU A 375 2.59 8.86 -18.36
CA GLU A 375 2.64 8.58 -19.81
C GLU A 375 3.93 9.07 -20.45
N HIS A 376 4.47 10.18 -19.97
CA HIS A 376 5.68 10.83 -20.47
C HIS A 376 6.76 10.92 -19.39
N PRO A 377 7.50 9.82 -19.09
CA PRO A 377 8.54 9.83 -18.05
C PRO A 377 9.60 10.89 -18.31
N PHE A 378 10.16 11.45 -17.23
CA PHE A 378 11.23 12.45 -17.28
C PHE A 378 12.42 11.96 -18.10
N ARG A 379 12.96 12.86 -18.93
CA ARG A 379 14.15 12.65 -19.74
C ARG A 379 15.14 13.80 -19.58
N PHE A 380 16.42 13.48 -19.44
CA PHE A 380 17.48 14.47 -19.28
C PHE A 380 17.72 15.33 -20.53
N ASP A 381 17.25 14.90 -21.70
CA ASP A 381 17.30 15.67 -22.95
C ASP A 381 16.23 16.79 -23.00
N GLY A 382 15.39 16.91 -21.98
CA GLY A 382 14.34 17.92 -21.88
C GLY A 382 13.10 17.61 -22.72
N SER A 383 13.00 16.44 -23.36
CA SER A 383 11.85 16.07 -24.21
C SER A 383 10.60 15.75 -23.39
N SER A 384 10.73 15.42 -22.09
CA SER A 384 9.64 15.12 -21.19
C SER A 384 10.02 15.39 -19.73
N TRP A 385 9.04 15.84 -18.92
CA TRP A 385 9.24 16.25 -17.53
C TRP A 385 8.59 15.33 -16.50
N GLY A 386 7.94 14.25 -16.91
CA GLY A 386 7.16 13.40 -16.01
C GLY A 386 5.82 14.04 -15.64
N ALA A 387 5.22 13.63 -14.52
CA ALA A 387 3.95 14.13 -14.06
C ALA A 387 4.09 15.03 -12.82
N PHE A 388 3.25 16.06 -12.72
CA PHE A 388 3.20 16.99 -11.59
C PHE A 388 1.82 16.97 -10.93
N GLN A 389 1.82 16.84 -9.60
CA GLN A 389 0.62 16.89 -8.78
C GLN A 389 0.78 17.95 -7.69
N LEU A 390 -0.22 18.80 -7.55
CA LEU A 390 -0.37 19.69 -6.40
C LEU A 390 -1.36 19.07 -5.43
N ALA A 391 -1.00 19.05 -4.14
CA ALA A 391 -1.88 18.58 -3.07
C ALA A 391 -1.95 19.62 -1.95
N ALA A 392 -3.14 19.76 -1.35
CA ALA A 392 -3.39 20.61 -0.20
C ALA A 392 -4.18 19.84 0.86
N ARG A 393 -3.85 20.05 2.12
CA ARG A 393 -4.50 19.48 3.28
C ARG A 393 -4.78 20.57 4.30
N PHE A 394 -5.94 20.48 4.95
CA PHE A 394 -6.29 21.27 6.13
C PHE A 394 -6.94 20.35 7.15
N GLY A 395 -6.49 20.39 8.42
CA GLY A 395 -6.97 19.51 9.45
C GLY A 395 -6.70 20.01 10.85
N GLN A 396 -7.33 19.35 11.81
CA GLN A 396 -7.24 19.67 13.24
C GLN A 396 -7.33 18.40 14.07
N ILE A 397 -6.59 18.36 15.16
CA ILE A 397 -6.77 17.41 16.26
C ILE A 397 -7.07 18.18 17.55
N SER A 398 -8.05 17.70 18.31
CA SER A 398 -8.49 18.29 19.57
C SER A 398 -8.56 17.21 20.65
N LEU A 399 -7.89 17.46 21.76
CA LEU A 399 -7.79 16.53 22.87
C LEU A 399 -8.70 17.00 24.01
N ASP A 400 -9.30 16.04 24.70
CA ASP A 400 -10.26 16.32 25.78
C ASP A 400 -9.61 17.24 26.83
N PRO A 401 -10.22 18.40 27.15
CA PRO A 401 -9.72 19.30 28.17
C PRO A 401 -9.58 18.67 29.57
N ALA A 402 -10.33 17.61 29.86
CA ALA A 402 -10.24 16.88 31.11
C ALA A 402 -8.94 16.08 31.31
N ALA A 403 -8.13 15.91 30.23
CA ALA A 403 -6.78 15.38 30.34
C ALA A 403 -5.84 16.30 31.14
N PHE A 404 -6.20 17.60 31.27
CA PHE A 404 -5.40 18.59 31.98
C PHE A 404 -5.97 18.93 33.33
N PRO A 405 -5.14 19.18 34.34
CA PRO A 405 -3.67 19.12 34.36
C PRO A 405 -3.10 17.76 34.80
N TYR A 406 -3.94 16.74 35.03
CA TYR A 406 -3.52 15.55 35.79
C TYR A 406 -2.98 14.39 34.94
N TYR A 407 -3.40 14.29 33.67
CA TYR A 407 -3.06 13.16 32.83
C TYR A 407 -2.04 13.54 31.76
N ALA A 408 -2.14 14.74 31.20
CA ALA A 408 -1.19 15.25 30.23
C ALA A 408 0.12 15.70 30.87
N THR A 409 1.22 15.62 30.14
CA THR A 409 2.50 16.24 30.54
C THR A 409 2.38 17.78 30.54
N SER A 410 3.23 18.46 31.31
CA SER A 410 3.20 19.91 31.43
C SER A 410 3.56 20.67 30.12
N THR A 411 4.16 19.98 29.17
CA THR A 411 4.55 20.53 27.85
C THR A 411 3.50 20.26 26.76
N SER A 412 2.47 19.50 27.05
CA SER A 412 1.43 19.12 26.09
C SER A 412 0.53 20.30 25.71
N ALA A 413 0.19 20.42 24.43
CA ALA A 413 -0.89 21.27 23.92
C ALA A 413 -2.21 20.49 23.88
N ARG A 414 -3.36 21.19 23.92
CA ARG A 414 -4.71 20.56 23.84
C ARG A 414 -5.13 20.24 22.43
N GLY A 415 -4.48 20.80 21.44
CA GLY A 415 -4.82 20.56 20.05
C GLY A 415 -3.83 21.19 19.11
N ALA A 416 -3.95 20.82 17.87
CA ALA A 416 -3.17 21.35 16.77
C ALA A 416 -4.06 21.51 15.53
N THR A 417 -3.93 22.64 14.85
CA THR A 417 -4.56 22.90 13.55
C THR A 417 -3.45 23.10 12.52
N SER A 418 -3.48 22.37 11.43
CA SER A 418 -2.47 22.46 10.38
C SER A 418 -3.05 22.65 9.00
N TRP A 419 -2.25 23.25 8.14
CA TRP A 419 -2.42 23.17 6.71
C TRP A 419 -1.08 22.82 6.04
N SER A 420 -1.17 22.05 4.96
CA SER A 420 -0.02 21.57 4.20
C SER A 420 -0.23 21.83 2.72
N LEU A 421 0.85 22.18 2.02
CA LEU A 421 0.90 22.24 0.56
C LEU A 421 2.04 21.37 0.07
N ALA A 422 1.78 20.46 -0.86
CA ALA A 422 2.78 19.58 -1.42
C ALA A 422 2.78 19.63 -2.95
N LEU A 423 3.97 19.74 -3.53
CA LEU A 423 4.24 19.56 -4.94
C LEU A 423 4.91 18.20 -5.12
N ASN A 424 4.20 17.27 -5.75
CA ASN A 424 4.73 15.98 -6.12
C ASN A 424 5.20 16.00 -7.58
N TRP A 425 6.44 15.60 -7.81
CA TRP A 425 7.02 15.42 -9.13
C TRP A 425 7.31 13.92 -9.33
N TYR A 426 6.53 13.27 -10.16
CA TYR A 426 6.72 11.88 -10.57
C TYR A 426 7.59 11.87 -11.83
N LEU A 427 8.88 11.58 -11.65
CA LEU A 427 9.81 11.47 -12.77
C LEU A 427 9.42 10.29 -13.68
N ASN A 428 8.98 9.21 -13.07
CA ASN A 428 8.42 8.03 -13.72
C ASN A 428 7.60 7.24 -12.69
N HIS A 429 7.17 6.04 -13.03
CA HIS A 429 6.40 5.18 -12.11
C HIS A 429 7.13 4.86 -10.79
N ASN A 430 8.46 4.82 -10.81
CA ASN A 430 9.30 4.33 -9.71
C ASN A 430 9.99 5.43 -8.91
N VAL A 431 10.10 6.64 -9.46
CA VAL A 431 10.84 7.74 -8.82
C VAL A 431 9.95 8.95 -8.65
N LYS A 432 9.81 9.41 -7.41
CA LYS A 432 9.01 10.58 -7.03
C LYS A 432 9.81 11.50 -6.12
N CYS A 433 9.72 12.80 -6.37
CA CYS A 433 10.15 13.86 -5.45
C CYS A 433 8.92 14.56 -4.87
N ILE A 434 8.96 14.89 -3.60
CA ILE A 434 7.95 15.72 -2.93
C ILE A 434 8.65 16.94 -2.33
N LEU A 435 8.06 18.10 -2.52
CA LEU A 435 8.37 19.33 -1.77
C LEU A 435 7.10 19.72 -1.03
N GLU A 436 7.19 19.83 0.29
CA GLU A 436 6.06 20.07 1.18
C GLU A 436 6.35 21.21 2.14
N TYR A 437 5.35 22.05 2.36
CA TYR A 437 5.34 23.08 3.39
C TYR A 437 4.20 22.81 4.34
N ASP A 438 4.50 22.80 5.65
CA ASP A 438 3.55 22.60 6.73
C ASP A 438 3.55 23.80 7.67
N GLN A 439 2.34 24.22 8.06
CA GLN A 439 2.11 25.20 9.10
C GLN A 439 1.15 24.62 10.14
N THR A 440 1.60 24.54 11.38
CA THR A 440 0.79 24.04 12.50
C THR A 440 0.67 25.08 13.58
N TYR A 441 -0.56 25.31 14.06
CA TYR A 441 -0.89 26.18 15.19
C TYR A 441 -1.34 25.33 16.36
N PHE A 442 -0.79 25.59 17.56
CA PHE A 442 -1.14 24.84 18.76
C PHE A 442 -2.19 25.56 19.59
N ASP A 443 -3.16 24.80 20.12
CA ASP A 443 -4.20 25.30 21.00
C ASP A 443 -3.94 24.90 22.46
N GLY A 444 -3.94 25.89 23.35
CA GLY A 444 -3.95 25.72 24.80
C GLY A 444 -2.88 24.78 25.35
N GLY A 445 -3.15 24.29 26.53
CA GLY A 445 -2.33 23.32 27.24
C GLY A 445 -2.00 23.77 28.67
N SER A 446 -1.29 22.93 29.40
CA SER A 446 -0.79 23.18 30.74
C SER A 446 0.46 24.07 30.68
N ARG A 447 0.35 25.28 30.15
CA ARG A 447 1.49 26.20 30.06
C ARG A 447 1.85 26.71 31.45
N THR A 448 2.98 26.31 31.97
CA THR A 448 3.61 26.98 33.10
C THR A 448 4.10 28.34 32.60
N PRO A 449 3.80 29.48 33.26
CA PRO A 449 4.36 30.77 32.90
C PRO A 449 5.90 30.68 32.88
N GLY A 450 6.53 30.99 31.75
CA GLY A 450 7.98 30.95 31.59
C GLY A 450 8.53 29.92 30.59
N HIS A 451 7.74 28.93 30.17
CA HIS A 451 8.10 28.08 29.03
C HIS A 451 7.55 28.69 27.73
N VAL A 452 8.45 29.22 26.93
CA VAL A 452 8.16 29.72 25.59
C VAL A 452 7.97 28.48 24.70
N THR A 453 6.78 27.94 24.66
CA THR A 453 6.40 27.06 23.55
C THR A 453 6.09 28.00 22.37
N ALA A 454 6.71 27.77 21.23
CA ALA A 454 6.29 28.42 19.98
C ALA A 454 4.78 28.24 19.83
N ASN A 455 4.08 29.29 19.44
CA ASN A 455 2.64 29.20 19.23
C ASN A 455 2.30 28.50 17.93
N ASP A 456 3.30 28.24 17.12
CA ASP A 456 3.18 27.62 15.79
C ASP A 456 4.48 26.87 15.41
N GLU A 457 4.33 25.96 14.48
CA GLU A 457 5.41 25.23 13.81
C GLU A 457 5.34 25.51 12.31
N MET A 458 6.50 25.73 11.71
CA MET A 458 6.65 25.89 10.27
C MET A 458 7.75 24.95 9.81
N ALA A 459 7.44 24.05 8.90
CA ALA A 459 8.39 23.10 8.35
C ALA A 459 8.42 23.16 6.82
N LEU A 460 9.60 23.13 6.24
CA LEU A 460 9.82 22.89 4.83
C LEU A 460 10.46 21.50 4.69
N GLN A 461 9.82 20.63 3.95
CA GLN A 461 10.21 19.24 3.87
C GLN A 461 10.38 18.79 2.42
N GLY A 462 11.35 17.92 2.19
CA GLY A 462 11.57 17.29 0.89
C GLY A 462 11.71 15.79 1.03
N ARG A 463 11.18 15.04 0.07
CA ARG A 463 11.33 13.58 -0.01
C ARG A 463 11.78 13.17 -1.39
N LEU A 464 12.78 12.30 -1.45
CA LEU A 464 13.06 11.47 -2.61
C LEU A 464 12.58 10.05 -2.32
N GLN A 465 11.71 9.55 -3.19
CA GLN A 465 11.22 8.18 -3.12
C GLN A 465 11.67 7.41 -4.36
N PHE A 466 12.14 6.21 -4.14
CA PHE A 466 12.44 5.23 -5.17
C PHE A 466 11.69 3.93 -4.86
N GLY A 467 11.02 3.32 -5.85
CA GLY A 467 10.33 2.04 -5.74
C GLY A 467 10.65 1.13 -6.93
N PHE A 468 10.35 -0.14 -6.79
CA PHE A 468 10.50 -1.14 -7.87
C PHE A 468 9.51 -2.28 -7.69
#